data_18acc52b1c321712d2e11ef3091309f5
#
_entry.id   18acc52b1c321712d2e11ef3091309f5
#
_cell.length_a   1.000
_cell.length_b   1.000
_cell.length_c   1.000
_cell.angle_alpha   90.00
_cell.angle_beta   90.00
_cell.angle_gamma   90.00
#
_symmetry.space_group_name_H-M   'P 1'
#
loop_
_entity.id
_entity.type
_entity.pdbx_description
1 polymer ?
#
loop_
_entity_poly.entity_id
_entity_poly.type
_entity_poly.pdbx_seq_one_letter_code
_entity_poly.pdbx_strand_id
1 'polypeptide(L)'
;MNKTISRLTAVALVATPLLTACSDDNADSARNLGTLTPADEVFGKAVGNFTAEEWYPGGLLGTTEKASYSAPAPAVVNTAGMEDDFNTGEDFFEHLYTFEQEPRKGLGPAWVRNGCISCHPSYGHGKRQTSYRANTIGNGYLLVIYHPDTNGYITEVTGMPQTQAMTPFKAPIDESQITIEWKNVEAMESGLAMQFADGETYSLIYPEVRIPQSAFNTNPKPENYDVRLESTIGLYGTGLLDAIDDEEIEKQWAAEAPYVELNPAMWDKAANKFLASAYYSAAYNNTGTHRGDHGPLKRFTYAMTRGSLQDGAGANAIWNITNVTRSDRHFLYTTPAWAKAQSEDAEVVSYIKEHGASAASLLHPYFADGTDEGIAQRVNEILSCSSIAQKETFDKYLFNGAPYNGQEEMTDKQYYQFMVWHRGLAVPAARNLDDPEVQLGKRLFNEIGCAACHRPSWKTGADNMWVDASTKAYADANGMAKDGDYTRLLPKFPNQTIWPYTDMVQHRLWMMNDIRTGWCRTTPLWGRGLSRQLTGADDRLHDCRARTVVEAIMWHGYSKKSDAYASTEKFYHLSKAERDAVVKFIEAI
;
A
#
# COMPACT_ATOMS: atom_id res chain seq x y z
N MET A 1 -61.48 42.03 -1.78
CA MET A 1 -62.01 41.87 -0.43
C MET A 1 -62.00 40.38 -0.10
N ASN A 2 -61.57 40.06 1.10
CA ASN A 2 -61.53 38.77 1.79
C ASN A 2 -60.40 37.80 1.44
N LYS A 3 -59.42 37.87 2.33
CA LYS A 3 -58.38 36.89 2.62
C LYS A 3 -59.02 35.70 3.36
N THR A 4 -58.66 34.48 2.91
CA THR A 4 -58.87 33.28 3.75
C THR A 4 -57.51 32.62 3.90
N ILE A 5 -57.02 32.62 5.13
CA ILE A 5 -55.78 31.99 5.58
C ILE A 5 -56.10 30.53 5.86
N SER A 6 -55.50 29.59 5.13
CA SER A 6 -55.51 28.18 5.44
C SER A 6 -54.31 27.82 6.30
N ARG A 7 -54.56 27.38 7.54
CA ARG A 7 -53.53 26.86 8.43
C ARG A 7 -53.21 25.42 8.05
N LEU A 8 -51.97 25.20 7.60
CA LEU A 8 -51.40 23.86 7.49
C LEU A 8 -50.83 23.47 8.87
N THR A 9 -51.45 22.47 9.48
CA THR A 9 -50.96 21.82 10.70
C THR A 9 -49.84 20.85 10.28
N ALA A 10 -48.60 21.15 10.66
CA ALA A 10 -47.48 20.25 10.50
C ALA A 10 -47.56 19.15 11.59
N VAL A 11 -47.80 17.93 11.19
CA VAL A 11 -47.64 16.74 12.04
C VAL A 11 -46.14 16.38 12.01
N ALA A 12 -45.45 16.65 13.11
CA ALA A 12 -44.11 16.17 13.33
C ALA A 12 -44.14 14.65 13.61
N LEU A 13 -43.78 13.84 12.65
CA LEU A 13 -43.41 12.46 12.89
C LEU A 13 -42.07 12.44 13.63
N VAL A 14 -42.10 12.15 14.91
CA VAL A 14 -40.92 11.77 15.68
C VAL A 14 -40.57 10.35 15.29
N ALA A 15 -39.64 10.22 14.35
CA ALA A 15 -38.95 8.96 14.09
C ALA A 15 -37.94 8.74 15.22
N THR A 16 -38.32 7.93 16.20
CA THR A 16 -37.36 7.34 17.14
C THR A 16 -36.43 6.40 16.33
N PRO A 17 -35.13 6.63 16.28
CA PRO A 17 -34.25 5.61 15.77
C PRO A 17 -34.22 4.47 16.78
N LEU A 18 -34.70 3.31 16.36
CA LEU A 18 -34.34 2.05 16.99
C LEU A 18 -32.83 1.88 16.83
N LEU A 19 -32.09 2.33 17.83
CA LEU A 19 -30.75 1.91 18.07
C LEU A 19 -30.81 0.41 18.41
N THR A 20 -30.72 -0.44 17.39
CA THR A 20 -30.20 -1.77 17.62
C THR A 20 -28.77 -1.56 18.09
N ALA A 21 -28.58 -1.66 19.38
CA ALA A 21 -27.28 -1.82 19.98
C ALA A 21 -26.72 -3.15 19.43
N CYS A 22 -25.98 -3.07 18.31
CA CYS A 22 -24.84 -3.94 18.15
C CYS A 22 -23.97 -3.61 19.35
N SER A 23 -23.77 -4.54 20.23
CA SER A 23 -22.74 -4.47 21.25
C SER A 23 -21.43 -4.35 20.49
N ASP A 24 -21.00 -3.11 20.27
CA ASP A 24 -19.69 -2.83 19.78
C ASP A 24 -18.74 -3.13 20.93
N ASP A 25 -18.12 -4.32 20.89
CA ASP A 25 -16.99 -4.66 21.75
C ASP A 25 -15.79 -3.72 21.54
N ASN A 26 -15.94 -2.72 20.69
CA ASN A 26 -15.04 -1.62 20.41
C ASN A 26 -15.24 -0.37 21.27
N ALA A 27 -16.10 -0.41 22.29
CA ALA A 27 -16.25 0.74 23.19
C ALA A 27 -14.91 1.15 23.84
N ASP A 28 -13.98 0.20 24.00
CA ASP A 28 -12.65 0.49 24.53
C ASP A 28 -11.68 1.10 23.50
N SER A 29 -11.85 0.83 22.21
CA SER A 29 -11.05 1.47 21.16
C SER A 29 -11.53 2.89 20.81
N ALA A 30 -12.72 3.27 21.26
CA ALA A 30 -13.23 4.64 21.24
C ALA A 30 -12.68 5.48 22.40
N ARG A 31 -11.70 4.97 23.16
CA ARG A 31 -10.99 5.80 24.13
C ARG A 31 -10.47 7.02 23.40
N ASN A 32 -10.92 8.15 23.87
CA ASN A 32 -10.37 9.43 23.46
C ASN A 32 -8.87 9.37 23.77
N LEU A 33 -8.01 9.24 22.75
CA LEU A 33 -6.55 9.25 22.89
C LEU A 33 -6.04 10.58 23.44
N GLY A 34 -6.93 11.38 23.99
CA GLY A 34 -6.67 12.72 24.48
C GLY A 34 -6.48 13.70 23.34
N THR A 35 -5.91 14.81 23.64
CA THR A 35 -5.48 15.77 22.64
C THR A 35 -4.40 15.12 21.79
N LEU A 36 -4.58 15.12 20.48
CA LEU A 36 -3.62 14.55 19.53
C LEU A 36 -2.31 15.36 19.46
N THR A 37 -2.26 16.44 20.16
CA THR A 37 -1.05 17.24 20.42
C THR A 37 -0.42 16.75 21.70
N PRO A 38 0.91 16.53 21.73
CA PRO A 38 1.64 16.28 22.96
C PRO A 38 1.39 17.43 23.95
N ALA A 39 1.30 17.09 25.25
CA ALA A 39 1.19 18.15 26.25
C ALA A 39 2.45 19.02 26.20
N ASP A 40 2.31 20.32 25.95
CA ASP A 40 3.43 21.27 25.72
C ASP A 40 4.49 21.22 26.85
N GLU A 41 4.07 20.94 28.09
CA GLU A 41 4.97 20.95 29.23
C GLU A 41 5.93 19.74 29.28
N VAL A 42 5.54 18.57 28.75
CA VAL A 42 6.32 17.30 28.83
C VAL A 42 6.86 16.86 27.48
N PHE A 43 6.34 17.41 26.38
CA PHE A 43 6.79 17.02 25.04
C PHE A 43 8.29 17.24 24.82
N GLY A 44 8.96 16.23 24.28
CA GLY A 44 10.40 16.28 24.06
C GLY A 44 11.26 16.13 25.33
N LYS A 45 10.65 15.79 26.48
CA LYS A 45 11.37 15.50 27.73
C LYS A 45 11.32 14.00 28.05
N ALA A 46 12.31 13.49 28.73
CA ALA A 46 12.28 12.14 29.29
C ALA A 46 11.16 12.04 30.33
N VAL A 47 10.28 11.03 30.21
CA VAL A 47 9.15 10.79 31.10
C VAL A 47 9.03 9.29 31.42
N GLY A 48 9.05 8.93 32.71
CA GLY A 48 8.97 7.54 33.14
C GLY A 48 10.07 6.68 32.49
N ASN A 49 9.66 5.70 31.68
CA ASN A 49 10.58 4.80 30.97
C ASN A 49 10.76 5.17 29.48
N PHE A 50 10.39 6.41 29.10
CA PHE A 50 10.63 6.95 27.75
C PHE A 50 11.76 7.98 27.78
N THR A 51 12.62 7.92 26.76
CA THR A 51 13.62 8.96 26.51
C THR A 51 12.98 10.17 25.82
N ALA A 52 13.69 11.29 25.77
CA ALA A 52 13.23 12.50 25.09
C ALA A 52 13.05 12.27 23.58
N GLU A 53 13.88 11.43 22.99
CA GLU A 53 13.86 11.14 21.54
C GLU A 53 12.62 10.34 21.12
N GLU A 54 12.03 9.56 22.01
CA GLU A 54 10.87 8.71 21.68
C GLU A 54 9.59 9.50 21.42
N TRP A 55 9.55 10.79 21.77
CA TRP A 55 8.49 11.68 21.30
C TRP A 55 8.52 11.90 19.78
N TYR A 56 9.67 11.66 19.14
CA TYR A 56 9.94 11.87 17.74
C TYR A 56 10.12 10.52 17.00
N PRO A 57 9.02 9.78 16.70
CA PRO A 57 9.17 8.45 16.07
C PRO A 57 9.94 8.47 14.75
N GLY A 58 9.80 9.54 13.95
CA GLY A 58 10.56 9.76 12.73
C GLY A 58 11.90 10.47 12.92
N GLY A 59 12.35 10.67 14.16
CA GLY A 59 13.48 11.53 14.47
C GLY A 59 13.16 13.01 14.27
N LEU A 60 14.13 13.89 14.49
CA LEU A 60 13.94 15.35 14.38
C LEU A 60 13.66 15.83 12.95
N LEU A 61 14.11 15.09 11.94
CA LEU A 61 13.90 15.44 10.52
C LEU A 61 12.64 14.82 9.92
N GLY A 62 12.03 13.83 10.60
CA GLY A 62 10.92 13.05 10.06
C GLY A 62 9.65 13.10 10.89
N THR A 63 9.62 13.76 12.05
CA THR A 63 8.44 13.81 12.92
C THR A 63 7.71 15.15 12.80
N THR A 64 6.38 15.10 12.78
CA THR A 64 5.49 16.27 12.88
C THR A 64 4.63 16.18 14.13
N GLU A 65 4.36 17.33 14.77
CA GLU A 65 3.40 17.42 15.87
C GLU A 65 1.94 17.39 15.39
N LYS A 66 1.71 17.52 14.09
CA LYS A 66 0.37 17.45 13.52
C LYS A 66 -0.16 16.01 13.60
N ALA A 67 -1.41 15.86 14.01
CA ALA A 67 -2.14 14.59 13.93
C ALA A 67 -2.60 14.36 12.47
N SER A 68 -1.67 14.02 11.60
CA SER A 68 -1.89 13.90 10.15
C SER A 68 -0.93 12.90 9.55
N TYR A 69 -1.40 12.13 8.57
CA TYR A 69 -0.55 11.27 7.73
C TYR A 69 -0.06 11.97 6.45
N SER A 70 -0.58 13.16 6.14
CA SER A 70 -0.21 13.94 4.95
C SER A 70 0.77 15.08 5.21
N ALA A 71 1.13 15.32 6.46
CA ALA A 71 1.98 16.47 6.79
C ALA A 71 3.42 16.29 6.25
N PRO A 72 4.04 17.38 5.72
CA PRO A 72 5.44 17.38 5.33
C PRO A 72 6.35 17.20 6.55
N ALA A 73 7.42 16.46 6.36
CA ALA A 73 8.48 16.30 7.36
C ALA A 73 9.32 17.59 7.50
N PRO A 74 9.95 17.84 8.67
CA PRO A 74 10.90 18.95 8.83
C PRO A 74 12.00 18.98 7.76
N ALA A 75 12.43 17.82 7.26
CA ALA A 75 13.38 17.74 6.15
C ALA A 75 12.89 18.42 4.86
N VAL A 76 11.57 18.44 4.62
CA VAL A 76 10.95 19.16 3.49
C VAL A 76 10.85 20.65 3.80
N VAL A 77 10.21 20.99 4.93
CA VAL A 77 9.90 22.38 5.31
C VAL A 77 11.17 23.22 5.48
N ASN A 78 12.24 22.63 5.98
CA ASN A 78 13.51 23.31 6.20
C ASN A 78 14.39 23.41 4.94
N THR A 79 13.95 22.85 3.80
CA THR A 79 14.68 22.89 2.53
C THR A 79 14.00 23.88 1.58
N ALA A 80 14.71 24.94 1.20
CA ALA A 80 14.14 26.03 0.39
C ALA A 80 13.55 25.50 -0.95
N GLY A 81 12.29 25.80 -1.20
CA GLY A 81 11.54 25.44 -2.41
C GLY A 81 11.03 23.98 -2.45
N MET A 82 11.39 23.14 -1.48
CA MET A 82 10.97 21.75 -1.49
C MET A 82 9.50 21.56 -1.05
N GLU A 83 8.97 22.49 -0.25
CA GLU A 83 7.57 22.42 0.18
C GLU A 83 6.59 22.67 -0.99
N ASP A 84 6.96 23.52 -1.96
CA ASP A 84 6.17 23.73 -3.18
C ASP A 84 6.13 22.44 -4.04
N ASP A 85 7.28 21.77 -4.17
CA ASP A 85 7.35 20.49 -4.87
C ASP A 85 6.58 19.40 -4.12
N PHE A 86 6.62 19.39 -2.77
CA PHE A 86 5.85 18.49 -1.94
C PHE A 86 4.34 18.67 -2.16
N ASN A 87 3.84 19.90 -2.07
CA ASN A 87 2.42 20.20 -2.25
C ASN A 87 1.93 19.83 -3.66
N THR A 88 2.75 20.11 -4.69
CA THR A 88 2.42 19.69 -6.07
C THR A 88 2.41 18.17 -6.21
N GLY A 89 3.33 17.48 -5.54
CA GLY A 89 3.37 16.01 -5.52
C GLY A 89 2.14 15.40 -4.84
N GLU A 90 1.64 16.03 -3.77
CA GLU A 90 0.40 15.65 -3.09
C GLU A 90 -0.80 15.71 -4.04
N ASP A 91 -0.89 16.76 -4.85
CA ASP A 91 -1.93 16.89 -5.87
C ASP A 91 -1.96 15.70 -6.85
N PHE A 92 -0.81 15.07 -7.15
CA PHE A 92 -0.77 13.88 -8.00
C PHE A 92 -1.30 12.65 -7.28
N PHE A 93 -1.05 12.53 -5.99
CA PHE A 93 -1.57 11.42 -5.19
C PHE A 93 -3.09 11.48 -5.04
N GLU A 94 -3.63 12.67 -4.79
CA GLU A 94 -5.07 12.86 -4.56
C GLU A 94 -5.90 12.85 -5.85
N HIS A 95 -5.25 13.07 -6.98
CA HIS A 95 -5.94 13.21 -8.26
C HIS A 95 -6.45 11.88 -8.81
N LEU A 96 -7.64 11.94 -9.43
CA LEU A 96 -8.20 10.84 -10.19
C LEU A 96 -7.96 11.09 -11.69
N TYR A 97 -7.26 10.18 -12.34
CA TYR A 97 -7.00 10.23 -13.78
C TYR A 97 -8.27 9.94 -14.56
N THR A 98 -8.41 10.57 -15.73
CA THR A 98 -9.53 10.37 -16.65
C THR A 98 -9.01 10.30 -18.09
N PHE A 99 -9.84 9.84 -19.04
CA PHE A 99 -9.47 9.85 -20.47
C PHE A 99 -9.46 11.24 -21.10
N GLU A 100 -10.28 12.17 -20.61
CA GLU A 100 -10.68 13.34 -21.36
C GLU A 100 -10.31 14.68 -20.70
N GLN A 101 -10.06 14.70 -19.40
CA GLN A 101 -9.88 15.96 -18.67
C GLN A 101 -8.42 16.30 -18.42
N GLU A 102 -7.96 17.42 -18.96
CA GLU A 102 -6.74 18.07 -18.51
C GLU A 102 -6.88 18.53 -17.04
N PRO A 103 -5.81 18.62 -16.29
CA PRO A 103 -4.40 18.41 -16.69
C PRO A 103 -3.93 16.94 -16.54
N ARG A 104 -4.77 16.01 -16.12
CA ARG A 104 -4.36 14.65 -15.74
C ARG A 104 -5.25 13.61 -16.38
N LYS A 105 -5.32 13.65 -17.69
CA LYS A 105 -5.84 12.54 -18.49
C LYS A 105 -4.77 11.46 -18.53
N GLY A 106 -5.16 10.26 -18.80
CA GLY A 106 -4.26 9.14 -18.96
C GLY A 106 -4.68 7.97 -18.08
N LEU A 107 -5.52 7.17 -18.64
CA LEU A 107 -5.75 5.79 -18.23
C LEU A 107 -5.50 4.95 -19.47
N GLY A 108 -4.75 3.88 -19.32
CA GLY A 108 -4.59 2.92 -20.40
C GLY A 108 -5.92 2.23 -20.74
N PRO A 109 -5.92 1.35 -21.74
CA PRO A 109 -7.15 0.66 -22.17
C PRO A 109 -7.76 -0.23 -21.07
N ALA A 110 -6.98 -0.64 -20.09
CA ALA A 110 -7.44 -1.27 -18.85
C ALA A 110 -6.61 -0.77 -17.66
N TRP A 111 -7.21 -0.70 -16.48
CA TRP A 111 -6.56 -0.20 -15.27
C TRP A 111 -7.12 -0.85 -14.00
N VAL A 112 -6.36 -0.74 -12.89
CA VAL A 112 -6.76 -1.23 -11.56
C VAL A 112 -7.60 -0.19 -10.83
N ARG A 113 -7.08 1.05 -10.75
CA ARG A 113 -7.72 2.22 -10.12
C ARG A 113 -7.35 3.46 -10.93
N ASN A 114 -8.18 4.47 -10.83
CA ASN A 114 -7.94 5.75 -11.50
C ASN A 114 -7.13 6.76 -10.68
N GLY A 115 -6.64 6.37 -9.50
CA GLY A 115 -5.80 7.23 -8.66
C GLY A 115 -5.32 6.54 -7.40
N CYS A 116 -4.26 7.07 -6.82
CA CYS A 116 -3.59 6.50 -5.65
C CYS A 116 -4.45 6.59 -4.38
N ILE A 117 -5.17 7.73 -4.21
CA ILE A 117 -6.07 7.97 -3.07
C ILE A 117 -7.20 6.95 -2.98
N SER A 118 -7.56 6.31 -4.11
CA SER A 118 -8.57 5.27 -4.14
C SER A 118 -8.19 4.05 -3.28
N CYS A 119 -6.89 3.76 -3.16
CA CYS A 119 -6.37 2.63 -2.38
C CYS A 119 -5.86 3.03 -0.99
N HIS A 120 -5.31 4.25 -0.84
CA HIS A 120 -4.70 4.73 0.39
C HIS A 120 -5.56 5.80 1.07
N PRO A 121 -6.65 5.40 1.78
CA PRO A 121 -7.56 6.38 2.38
C PRO A 121 -6.83 7.24 3.39
N SER A 122 -6.89 8.55 3.21
CA SER A 122 -6.22 9.53 4.07
C SER A 122 -4.74 9.18 4.34
N TYR A 123 -4.03 8.65 3.32
CA TYR A 123 -2.60 8.26 3.37
C TYR A 123 -2.28 7.07 4.31
N GLY A 124 -3.28 6.51 4.94
CA GLY A 124 -3.18 5.42 5.90
C GLY A 124 -3.29 4.03 5.27
N HIS A 125 -3.63 3.08 6.11
CA HIS A 125 -3.89 1.69 5.71
C HIS A 125 -5.26 1.56 5.06
N GLY A 126 -5.44 0.51 4.26
CA GLY A 126 -6.73 0.11 3.75
C GLY A 126 -7.72 -0.21 4.87
N LYS A 127 -9.00 -0.23 4.50
CA LYS A 127 -10.11 -0.58 5.38
C LYS A 127 -10.68 -1.93 4.98
N ARG A 128 -11.22 -2.67 5.94
CA ARG A 128 -11.98 -3.88 5.65
C ARG A 128 -13.18 -3.56 4.77
N GLN A 129 -13.36 -4.33 3.71
CA GLN A 129 -14.45 -4.22 2.75
C GLN A 129 -15.17 -5.57 2.61
N THR A 130 -16.44 -5.52 2.27
CA THR A 130 -17.28 -6.71 1.99
C THR A 130 -17.48 -6.94 0.50
N SER A 131 -16.98 -6.04 -0.34
CA SER A 131 -17.02 -6.15 -1.79
C SER A 131 -15.77 -5.55 -2.41
N TYR A 132 -15.36 -6.06 -3.55
CA TYR A 132 -14.28 -5.48 -4.35
C TYR A 132 -14.89 -4.59 -5.43
N ARG A 133 -14.65 -3.27 -5.36
CA ARG A 133 -15.14 -2.30 -6.35
C ARG A 133 -14.07 -1.23 -6.57
N ALA A 134 -13.65 -1.06 -7.83
CA ALA A 134 -12.58 -0.15 -8.19
C ALA A 134 -12.88 1.32 -7.89
N ASN A 135 -14.12 1.75 -8.08
CA ASN A 135 -14.56 3.14 -7.87
C ASN A 135 -14.93 3.46 -6.42
N THR A 136 -14.83 2.51 -5.50
CA THR A 136 -15.03 2.82 -4.08
C THR A 136 -13.75 3.37 -3.49
N ILE A 137 -13.73 4.67 -3.18
CA ILE A 137 -12.60 5.33 -2.52
C ILE A 137 -12.35 4.67 -1.15
N GLY A 138 -11.10 4.38 -0.87
CA GLY A 138 -10.68 3.72 0.36
C GLY A 138 -10.78 2.19 0.34
N ASN A 139 -11.17 1.60 -0.78
CA ASN A 139 -11.06 0.16 -1.00
C ASN A 139 -9.62 -0.19 -1.39
N GLY A 140 -8.73 -0.21 -0.40
CA GLY A 140 -7.30 -0.42 -0.55
C GLY A 140 -6.87 -1.86 -0.79
N TYR A 141 -7.77 -2.73 -1.22
CA TYR A 141 -7.40 -4.12 -1.49
C TYR A 141 -6.74 -4.31 -2.85
N LEU A 142 -5.71 -5.12 -2.82
CA LEU A 142 -5.10 -5.76 -3.97
C LEU A 142 -5.55 -7.23 -3.99
N LEU A 143 -5.97 -7.67 -5.15
CA LEU A 143 -6.19 -9.09 -5.40
C LEU A 143 -4.86 -9.72 -5.78
N VAL A 144 -4.48 -10.76 -5.07
CA VAL A 144 -3.32 -11.59 -5.44
C VAL A 144 -3.86 -12.91 -5.98
N ILE A 145 -3.70 -13.12 -7.29
CA ILE A 145 -4.14 -14.33 -7.98
C ILE A 145 -2.89 -15.13 -8.34
N TYR A 146 -2.83 -16.39 -7.91
CA TYR A 146 -1.60 -17.17 -7.97
C TYR A 146 -1.88 -18.67 -8.15
N HIS A 147 -0.89 -19.38 -8.62
CA HIS A 147 -0.90 -20.85 -8.67
C HIS A 147 -0.58 -21.42 -7.29
N PRO A 148 -1.46 -22.20 -6.66
CA PRO A 148 -1.27 -22.72 -5.31
C PRO A 148 -0.04 -23.63 -5.19
N ASP A 149 0.34 -24.33 -6.26
CA ASP A 149 1.46 -25.28 -6.26
C ASP A 149 2.83 -24.59 -6.25
N THR A 150 2.94 -23.38 -6.82
CA THR A 150 4.21 -22.66 -6.99
C THR A 150 4.27 -21.35 -6.23
N ASN A 151 3.15 -20.85 -5.72
CA ASN A 151 2.96 -19.50 -5.21
C ASN A 151 3.30 -18.39 -6.25
N GLY A 152 3.47 -18.74 -7.52
CA GLY A 152 3.72 -17.79 -8.60
C GLY A 152 2.43 -17.10 -9.04
N TYR A 153 2.51 -15.83 -9.45
CA TYR A 153 1.37 -15.15 -10.07
C TYR A 153 0.93 -15.87 -11.34
N ILE A 154 -0.37 -15.90 -11.62
CA ILE A 154 -0.88 -16.32 -12.93
C ILE A 154 -0.46 -15.32 -14.00
N THR A 155 -0.37 -15.76 -15.25
CA THR A 155 0.11 -14.93 -16.37
C THR A 155 -0.99 -14.38 -17.26
N GLU A 156 -2.21 -14.83 -17.09
CA GLU A 156 -3.39 -14.43 -17.87
C GLU A 156 -3.88 -13.03 -17.53
N VAL A 157 -3.60 -12.57 -16.30
CA VAL A 157 -3.84 -11.20 -15.84
C VAL A 157 -2.55 -10.60 -15.29
N THR A 158 -2.52 -9.28 -15.13
CA THR A 158 -1.38 -8.56 -14.54
C THR A 158 -1.24 -8.90 -13.06
N GLY A 159 -0.05 -8.74 -12.50
CA GLY A 159 0.22 -8.99 -11.07
C GLY A 159 -0.60 -8.13 -10.11
N MET A 160 -1.11 -6.98 -10.59
CA MET A 160 -2.19 -6.20 -9.99
C MET A 160 -3.39 -6.27 -10.95
N PRO A 161 -4.37 -7.16 -10.70
CA PRO A 161 -5.41 -7.46 -11.67
C PRO A 161 -6.29 -6.24 -11.97
N GLN A 162 -6.46 -5.96 -13.25
CA GLN A 162 -7.27 -4.86 -13.73
C GLN A 162 -8.74 -5.26 -13.79
N THR A 163 -9.60 -4.42 -13.21
CA THR A 163 -11.05 -4.62 -13.17
C THR A 163 -11.83 -3.51 -13.87
N GLN A 164 -11.12 -2.61 -14.52
CA GLN A 164 -11.69 -1.51 -15.29
C GLN A 164 -11.10 -1.51 -16.71
N ALA A 165 -11.88 -1.08 -17.68
CA ALA A 165 -11.43 -0.88 -19.06
C ALA A 165 -12.23 0.24 -19.75
N MET A 166 -11.63 0.86 -20.77
CA MET A 166 -12.33 1.79 -21.64
C MET A 166 -13.25 1.05 -22.61
N THR A 167 -14.39 1.64 -22.93
CA THR A 167 -15.27 1.14 -23.99
C THR A 167 -14.52 1.12 -25.33
N PRO A 168 -14.61 0.05 -26.14
CA PRO A 168 -15.49 -1.10 -26.00
C PRO A 168 -14.89 -2.31 -25.27
N PHE A 169 -13.67 -2.19 -24.72
CA PHE A 169 -12.97 -3.32 -24.12
C PHE A 169 -13.66 -3.79 -22.83
N LYS A 170 -13.66 -5.09 -22.63
CA LYS A 170 -14.07 -5.71 -21.37
C LYS A 170 -12.86 -5.76 -20.42
N ALA A 171 -13.05 -5.37 -19.16
CA ALA A 171 -11.97 -5.44 -18.17
C ALA A 171 -11.42 -6.87 -18.08
N PRO A 172 -10.10 -7.05 -17.83
CA PRO A 172 -9.51 -8.38 -17.65
C PRO A 172 -10.25 -9.25 -16.65
N ILE A 173 -10.79 -8.64 -15.59
CA ILE A 173 -11.67 -9.30 -14.62
C ILE A 173 -12.94 -8.49 -14.44
N ASP A 174 -14.09 -9.14 -14.56
CA ASP A 174 -15.40 -8.56 -14.20
C ASP A 174 -15.55 -8.52 -12.67
N GLU A 175 -15.34 -7.32 -12.08
CA GLU A 175 -15.41 -7.12 -10.64
C GLU A 175 -16.78 -7.42 -10.01
N SER A 176 -17.85 -7.43 -10.81
CA SER A 176 -19.20 -7.75 -10.33
C SER A 176 -19.33 -9.19 -9.83
N GLN A 177 -18.47 -10.08 -10.31
CA GLN A 177 -18.41 -11.49 -9.96
C GLN A 177 -17.42 -11.81 -8.83
N ILE A 178 -16.68 -10.80 -8.32
CA ILE A 178 -15.75 -10.98 -7.20
C ILE A 178 -16.54 -10.96 -5.90
N THR A 179 -16.37 -12.00 -5.08
CA THR A 179 -16.99 -12.08 -3.75
C THR A 179 -15.95 -12.07 -2.65
N ILE A 180 -16.24 -11.36 -1.56
CA ILE A 180 -15.47 -11.33 -0.31
C ILE A 180 -16.40 -11.74 0.80
N GLU A 181 -16.12 -12.86 1.45
CA GLU A 181 -16.87 -13.33 2.60
C GLU A 181 -15.99 -13.35 3.84
N TRP A 182 -16.42 -12.72 4.92
CA TRP A 182 -15.74 -12.75 6.19
C TRP A 182 -16.24 -13.93 7.02
N LYS A 183 -15.35 -14.88 7.30
CA LYS A 183 -15.65 -16.09 8.07
C LYS A 183 -15.15 -15.94 9.49
N ASN A 184 -15.92 -16.43 10.45
CA ASN A 184 -15.47 -16.52 11.83
C ASN A 184 -14.50 -17.70 12.00
N VAL A 185 -13.49 -17.51 12.83
CA VAL A 185 -12.66 -18.60 13.35
C VAL A 185 -13.46 -19.29 14.48
N GLU A 186 -13.69 -20.58 14.36
CA GLU A 186 -14.43 -21.33 15.37
C GLU A 186 -13.56 -21.69 16.59
N ALA A 187 -12.29 -21.99 16.35
CA ALA A 187 -11.29 -22.29 17.38
C ALA A 187 -9.89 -21.96 16.87
N MET A 188 -9.03 -21.54 17.77
CA MET A 188 -7.61 -21.32 17.44
C MET A 188 -6.88 -22.66 17.31
N GLU A 189 -6.06 -22.83 16.28
CA GLU A 189 -5.22 -24.02 16.10
C GLU A 189 -4.27 -24.24 17.29
N SER A 190 -3.83 -23.18 17.92
CA SER A 190 -2.98 -23.22 19.11
C SER A 190 -3.66 -23.81 20.35
N GLY A 191 -5.00 -23.84 20.38
CA GLY A 191 -5.79 -24.25 21.53
C GLY A 191 -6.03 -23.17 22.59
N LEU A 192 -5.58 -21.91 22.35
CA LEU A 192 -5.96 -20.78 23.19
C LEU A 192 -7.47 -20.55 23.06
N ALA A 193 -8.16 -20.32 24.18
CA ALA A 193 -9.60 -20.01 24.15
C ALA A 193 -9.84 -18.58 23.65
N MET A 194 -10.98 -18.35 22.99
CA MET A 194 -11.38 -16.99 22.58
C MET A 194 -12.06 -16.22 23.73
N GLN A 195 -11.61 -16.51 24.93
CA GLN A 195 -12.02 -15.86 26.17
C GLN A 195 -10.82 -15.83 27.11
N PHE A 196 -10.53 -14.67 27.68
CA PHE A 196 -9.49 -14.51 28.71
C PHE A 196 -10.00 -15.02 30.07
N ALA A 197 -9.07 -15.24 31.01
CA ALA A 197 -9.39 -15.77 32.35
C ALA A 197 -10.35 -14.89 33.16
N ASP A 198 -10.40 -13.59 32.87
CA ASP A 198 -11.30 -12.62 33.51
C ASP A 198 -12.70 -12.57 32.87
N GLY A 199 -12.95 -13.37 31.82
CA GLY A 199 -14.23 -13.45 31.14
C GLY A 199 -14.38 -12.54 29.93
N GLU A 200 -13.42 -11.64 29.65
CA GLU A 200 -13.41 -10.85 28.41
C GLU A 200 -13.28 -11.78 27.19
N THR A 201 -14.08 -11.54 26.16
CA THR A 201 -14.09 -12.35 24.93
C THR A 201 -13.55 -11.56 23.74
N TYR A 202 -12.99 -12.27 22.77
CA TYR A 202 -12.64 -11.73 21.46
C TYR A 202 -13.06 -12.71 20.37
N SER A 203 -13.18 -12.23 19.15
CA SER A 203 -13.45 -13.09 17.99
C SER A 203 -12.48 -12.79 16.86
N LEU A 204 -12.15 -13.81 16.11
CA LEU A 204 -11.24 -13.67 14.95
C LEU A 204 -12.02 -13.94 13.66
N ILE A 205 -11.74 -13.15 12.64
CA ILE A 205 -12.34 -13.31 11.31
C ILE A 205 -11.26 -13.32 10.24
N TYR A 206 -11.51 -14.00 9.13
CA TYR A 206 -10.63 -14.04 7.97
C TYR A 206 -11.43 -13.92 6.67
N PRO A 207 -10.85 -13.37 5.58
CA PRO A 207 -11.56 -13.27 4.32
C PRO A 207 -11.43 -14.56 3.48
N GLU A 208 -12.53 -14.96 2.86
CA GLU A 208 -12.53 -15.84 1.71
C GLU A 208 -12.88 -15.04 0.47
N VAL A 209 -12.01 -15.07 -0.52
CA VAL A 209 -12.21 -14.35 -1.77
C VAL A 209 -12.35 -15.35 -2.90
N ARG A 210 -13.35 -15.12 -3.76
CA ARG A 210 -13.60 -15.99 -4.92
C ARG A 210 -13.78 -15.15 -6.16
N ILE A 211 -13.12 -15.56 -7.22
CA ILE A 211 -13.27 -15.05 -8.57
C ILE A 211 -13.59 -16.27 -9.43
N PRO A 212 -14.82 -16.43 -9.93
CA PRO A 212 -15.15 -17.57 -10.80
C PRO A 212 -14.42 -17.45 -12.14
N GLN A 213 -14.12 -18.57 -12.79
CA GLN A 213 -13.46 -18.56 -14.10
C GLN A 213 -14.23 -17.75 -15.16
N SER A 214 -15.58 -17.66 -15.03
CA SER A 214 -16.42 -16.83 -15.90
C SER A 214 -16.09 -15.35 -15.84
N ALA A 215 -15.54 -14.85 -14.72
CA ALA A 215 -15.19 -13.44 -14.55
C ALA A 215 -13.99 -12.99 -15.39
N PHE A 216 -13.15 -13.94 -15.84
CA PHE A 216 -11.96 -13.61 -16.62
C PHE A 216 -12.30 -13.41 -18.09
N ASN A 217 -11.99 -12.23 -18.62
CA ASN A 217 -12.10 -11.86 -20.02
C ASN A 217 -10.73 -12.00 -20.71
N THR A 218 -10.12 -13.16 -20.56
CA THR A 218 -8.81 -13.55 -21.13
C THR A 218 -8.92 -14.83 -21.96
N ASN A 219 -7.99 -15.03 -22.89
CA ASN A 219 -7.87 -16.25 -23.68
C ASN A 219 -6.37 -16.65 -23.77
N PRO A 220 -5.92 -17.73 -23.08
CA PRO A 220 -6.74 -18.62 -22.26
C PRO A 220 -7.31 -17.97 -21.00
N LYS A 221 -8.31 -18.60 -20.42
CA LYS A 221 -8.73 -18.30 -19.05
C LYS A 221 -7.83 -19.02 -18.06
N PRO A 222 -7.58 -18.46 -16.86
CA PRO A 222 -6.72 -19.12 -15.88
C PRO A 222 -7.33 -20.43 -15.35
N GLU A 223 -6.45 -21.39 -15.09
CA GLU A 223 -6.77 -22.68 -14.49
C GLU A 223 -5.90 -22.87 -13.23
N ASN A 224 -6.37 -23.66 -12.25
CA ASN A 224 -5.66 -23.98 -11.00
C ASN A 224 -5.08 -22.73 -10.32
N TYR A 225 -5.93 -21.79 -9.94
CA TYR A 225 -5.56 -20.58 -9.23
C TYR A 225 -6.27 -20.45 -7.89
N ASP A 226 -5.64 -19.73 -6.99
CA ASP A 226 -6.23 -19.29 -5.72
C ASP A 226 -6.11 -17.76 -5.61
N VAL A 227 -6.86 -17.16 -4.69
CA VAL A 227 -6.95 -15.71 -4.54
C VAL A 227 -6.73 -15.32 -3.08
N ARG A 228 -5.94 -14.27 -2.86
CA ARG A 228 -5.76 -13.63 -1.56
C ARG A 228 -6.03 -12.14 -1.65
N LEU A 229 -6.44 -11.55 -0.54
CA LEU A 229 -6.47 -10.11 -0.36
C LEU A 229 -5.18 -9.65 0.32
N GLU A 230 -4.61 -8.59 -0.20
CA GLU A 230 -3.59 -7.80 0.51
C GLU A 230 -4.08 -6.36 0.60
N SER A 231 -4.01 -5.77 1.78
CA SER A 231 -4.34 -4.38 2.02
C SER A 231 -3.16 -3.48 1.72
N THR A 232 -3.42 -2.21 1.44
CA THR A 232 -2.37 -1.19 1.33
C THR A 232 -1.80 -0.84 2.70
N ILE A 233 -0.53 -0.47 2.71
CA ILE A 233 0.17 0.04 3.90
C ILE A 233 -0.03 1.55 4.04
N GLY A 234 0.23 2.11 5.23
CA GLY A 234 0.34 3.55 5.42
C GLY A 234 1.57 4.10 4.69
N LEU A 235 1.44 5.32 4.15
CA LEU A 235 2.50 5.95 3.35
C LEU A 235 3.44 6.81 4.20
N TYR A 236 2.95 7.34 5.33
CA TYR A 236 3.73 8.19 6.23
C TYR A 236 4.96 7.47 6.79
N GLY A 237 6.08 8.17 6.87
CA GLY A 237 7.34 7.66 7.39
C GLY A 237 8.05 6.63 6.50
N THR A 238 7.52 6.28 5.34
CA THR A 238 8.17 5.29 4.46
C THR A 238 9.53 5.78 3.94
N GLY A 239 9.72 7.10 3.76
CA GLY A 239 11.02 7.68 3.42
C GLY A 239 12.10 7.45 4.51
N LEU A 240 11.69 7.38 5.77
CA LEU A 240 12.58 7.08 6.89
C LEU A 240 13.03 5.61 6.89
N LEU A 241 12.11 4.68 6.54
CA LEU A 241 12.46 3.27 6.38
C LEU A 241 13.38 3.07 5.17
N ASP A 242 13.21 3.87 4.12
CA ASP A 242 14.07 3.87 2.93
C ASP A 242 15.49 4.35 3.24
N ALA A 243 15.66 5.17 4.28
CA ALA A 243 16.93 5.70 4.75
C ALA A 243 17.73 4.74 5.65
N ILE A 244 17.19 3.57 6.02
CA ILE A 244 17.93 2.52 6.72
C ILE A 244 18.85 1.83 5.71
N ASP A 245 20.13 1.67 6.04
CA ASP A 245 21.07 0.98 5.15
C ASP A 245 20.72 -0.50 4.96
N ASP A 246 20.89 -1.01 3.73
CA ASP A 246 20.60 -2.41 3.39
C ASP A 246 21.40 -3.38 4.26
N GLU A 247 22.66 -3.03 4.56
CA GLU A 247 23.56 -3.81 5.39
C GLU A 247 23.07 -3.92 6.85
N GLU A 248 22.40 -2.89 7.37
CA GLU A 248 21.82 -2.94 8.72
C GLU A 248 20.59 -3.86 8.76
N ILE A 249 19.80 -3.89 7.70
CA ILE A 249 18.69 -4.84 7.58
C ILE A 249 19.23 -6.27 7.42
N GLU A 250 20.29 -6.48 6.62
CA GLU A 250 20.93 -7.79 6.49
C GLU A 250 21.47 -8.29 7.83
N LYS A 251 22.10 -7.44 8.62
CA LYS A 251 22.56 -7.79 9.98
C LYS A 251 21.40 -8.20 10.90
N GLN A 252 20.24 -7.53 10.79
CA GLN A 252 19.06 -7.90 11.56
C GLN A 252 18.56 -9.30 11.17
N TRP A 253 18.43 -9.57 9.88
CA TRP A 253 18.05 -10.89 9.40
C TRP A 253 19.03 -11.97 9.85
N ALA A 254 20.32 -11.71 9.75
CA ALA A 254 21.36 -12.63 10.21
C ALA A 254 21.29 -12.89 11.73
N ALA A 255 20.93 -11.89 12.52
CA ALA A 255 20.79 -12.02 13.96
C ALA A 255 19.56 -12.85 14.36
N GLU A 256 18.52 -12.88 13.55
CA GLU A 256 17.30 -13.67 13.80
C GLU A 256 17.36 -15.09 13.27
N ALA A 257 18.19 -15.35 12.26
CA ALA A 257 18.34 -16.67 11.63
C ALA A 257 18.53 -17.86 12.57
N PRO A 258 19.16 -17.74 13.78
CA PRO A 258 19.24 -18.82 14.75
C PRO A 258 17.93 -19.13 15.48
N TYR A 259 16.95 -18.22 15.48
CA TYR A 259 15.74 -18.30 16.32
C TYR A 259 14.48 -18.56 15.52
N VAL A 260 14.43 -18.09 14.27
CA VAL A 260 13.28 -18.24 13.38
C VAL A 260 13.72 -18.80 12.02
N GLU A 261 12.78 -19.42 11.32
CA GLU A 261 12.99 -19.73 9.91
C GLU A 261 12.88 -18.43 9.11
N LEU A 262 13.85 -18.12 8.27
CA LEU A 262 13.81 -16.97 7.37
C LEU A 262 13.29 -17.39 5.99
N ASN A 263 12.65 -16.45 5.28
CA ASN A 263 12.09 -16.71 3.95
C ASN A 263 13.16 -17.21 2.97
N PRO A 264 13.09 -18.48 2.52
CA PRO A 264 14.10 -19.07 1.65
C PRO A 264 14.12 -18.47 0.23
N ALA A 265 13.10 -17.69 -0.15
CA ALA A 265 13.10 -16.94 -1.41
C ALA A 265 13.93 -15.64 -1.33
N MET A 266 14.28 -15.19 -0.12
CA MET A 266 15.08 -13.98 0.11
C MET A 266 16.42 -14.25 0.79
N TRP A 267 16.53 -15.30 1.59
CA TRP A 267 17.67 -15.57 2.46
C TRP A 267 18.40 -16.86 2.13
N ASP A 268 19.71 -16.75 1.90
CA ASP A 268 20.61 -17.91 1.81
C ASP A 268 21.05 -18.32 3.22
N LYS A 269 20.45 -19.38 3.75
CA LYS A 269 20.77 -19.89 5.07
C LYS A 269 22.23 -20.37 5.22
N ALA A 270 22.83 -20.89 4.15
CA ALA A 270 24.19 -21.39 4.18
C ALA A 270 25.23 -20.26 4.17
N ALA A 271 24.98 -19.23 3.37
CA ALA A 271 25.83 -18.06 3.30
C ALA A 271 25.51 -17.00 4.37
N ASN A 272 24.40 -17.16 5.10
CA ASN A 272 23.86 -16.21 6.09
C ASN A 272 23.77 -14.78 5.55
N LYS A 273 23.16 -14.63 4.37
CA LYS A 273 22.99 -13.34 3.66
C LYS A 273 21.79 -13.38 2.71
N PHE A 274 21.43 -12.21 2.18
CA PHE A 274 20.38 -12.11 1.18
C PHE A 274 20.77 -12.77 -0.15
N LEU A 275 19.79 -13.42 -0.78
CA LEU A 275 19.86 -13.88 -2.17
C LEU A 275 19.80 -12.69 -3.14
N ALA A 276 20.28 -12.85 -4.36
CA ALA A 276 20.12 -11.84 -5.41
C ALA A 276 18.66 -11.48 -5.68
N SER A 277 17.73 -12.43 -5.50
CA SER A 277 16.27 -12.23 -5.62
C SER A 277 15.68 -11.28 -4.57
N ALA A 278 16.37 -11.05 -3.46
CA ALA A 278 15.95 -10.11 -2.43
C ALA A 278 16.13 -8.65 -2.84
N TYR A 279 16.94 -8.41 -3.85
CA TYR A 279 17.21 -7.07 -4.35
C TYR A 279 16.34 -6.74 -5.57
N TYR A 280 16.09 -5.45 -5.78
CA TYR A 280 15.40 -5.00 -6.96
C TYR A 280 16.27 -5.15 -8.20
N SER A 281 15.69 -5.64 -9.29
CA SER A 281 16.44 -5.77 -10.54
C SER A 281 16.67 -4.40 -11.17
N ALA A 282 17.93 -4.08 -11.46
CA ALA A 282 18.32 -2.84 -12.16
C ALA A 282 17.82 -2.76 -13.60
N ALA A 283 17.14 -3.79 -14.12
CA ALA A 283 16.65 -3.81 -15.51
C ALA A 283 15.69 -2.66 -15.85
N TYR A 284 15.00 -2.12 -14.84
CA TYR A 284 14.07 -0.99 -15.01
C TYR A 284 14.69 0.37 -14.67
N ASN A 285 15.84 0.42 -14.03
CA ASN A 285 16.41 1.64 -13.50
C ASN A 285 17.91 1.66 -13.70
N ASN A 286 18.33 2.18 -14.80
CA ASN A 286 19.74 2.26 -15.15
C ASN A 286 20.28 3.67 -14.86
N THR A 287 20.24 4.10 -13.61
CA THR A 287 20.67 5.45 -13.22
C THR A 287 22.14 5.54 -12.84
N GLY A 288 22.79 4.42 -12.55
CA GLY A 288 24.17 4.39 -12.07
C GLY A 288 24.39 4.92 -10.66
N THR A 289 23.31 5.18 -9.90
CA THR A 289 23.38 5.69 -8.51
C THR A 289 22.91 4.66 -7.47
N HIS A 290 22.68 3.44 -7.90
CA HIS A 290 22.27 2.33 -7.03
C HIS A 290 23.46 1.69 -6.32
N ARG A 291 23.16 0.88 -5.32
CA ARG A 291 24.15 0.17 -4.50
C ARG A 291 24.60 -1.12 -5.21
N GLY A 292 25.79 -1.12 -5.77
CA GLY A 292 26.37 -2.30 -6.43
C GLY A 292 25.68 -2.69 -7.77
N ASP A 293 25.82 -3.96 -8.15
CA ASP A 293 25.33 -4.52 -9.42
C ASP A 293 23.84 -4.83 -9.42
N HIS A 294 23.17 -4.68 -8.31
CA HIS A 294 21.73 -4.85 -8.11
C HIS A 294 21.12 -3.58 -7.51
N GLY A 295 19.85 -3.36 -7.70
CA GLY A 295 19.13 -2.26 -7.06
C GLY A 295 19.05 -2.42 -5.54
N PRO A 296 18.27 -1.54 -4.86
CA PRO A 296 18.10 -1.57 -3.41
C PRO A 296 17.40 -2.85 -2.95
N LEU A 297 17.65 -3.21 -1.69
CA LEU A 297 16.98 -4.32 -1.02
C LEU A 297 15.45 -4.10 -1.02
N LYS A 298 14.70 -5.12 -1.36
CA LYS A 298 13.24 -5.14 -1.25
C LYS A 298 12.85 -5.06 0.23
N ARG A 299 12.03 -4.08 0.59
CA ARG A 299 11.67 -3.78 1.99
C ARG A 299 10.24 -3.29 2.17
N PHE A 300 9.53 -2.98 1.08
CA PHE A 300 8.15 -2.48 1.12
C PHE A 300 7.14 -3.53 0.70
N THR A 301 5.87 -3.29 1.00
CA THR A 301 4.74 -4.21 1.04
C THR A 301 4.85 -5.25 2.16
N TYR A 302 3.75 -5.95 2.45
CA TYR A 302 3.78 -7.04 3.44
C TYR A 302 4.65 -8.21 3.00
N ALA A 303 4.65 -8.50 1.69
CA ALA A 303 5.44 -9.59 1.11
C ALA A 303 6.87 -9.17 0.70
N MET A 304 7.32 -7.96 1.02
CA MET A 304 8.64 -7.41 0.64
C MET A 304 8.94 -7.55 -0.86
N THR A 305 7.99 -7.11 -1.68
CA THR A 305 8.10 -7.24 -3.15
C THR A 305 8.69 -6.00 -3.82
N ARG A 306 8.91 -4.90 -3.09
CA ARG A 306 9.38 -3.61 -3.61
C ARG A 306 10.66 -3.17 -2.92
N GLY A 307 11.57 -2.54 -3.71
CA GLY A 307 12.84 -2.02 -3.23
C GLY A 307 12.71 -0.65 -2.56
N SER A 308 13.30 0.40 -3.15
CA SER A 308 13.13 1.78 -2.69
C SER A 308 11.71 2.30 -2.91
N LEU A 309 11.40 3.45 -2.32
CA LEU A 309 10.13 4.14 -2.59
C LEU A 309 9.97 4.52 -4.06
N GLN A 310 11.07 4.86 -4.73
CA GLN A 310 11.05 5.19 -6.15
C GLN A 310 10.66 3.99 -7.01
N ASP A 311 11.06 2.78 -6.63
CA ASP A 311 10.55 1.54 -7.24
C ASP A 311 9.07 1.29 -6.88
N GLY A 312 8.73 1.36 -5.61
CA GLY A 312 7.39 1.02 -5.10
C GLY A 312 6.32 1.96 -5.62
N ALA A 313 6.29 3.17 -5.10
CA ALA A 313 5.24 4.13 -5.37
C ALA A 313 5.44 4.85 -6.70
N GLY A 314 6.68 5.20 -7.01
CA GLY A 314 6.98 5.97 -8.20
C GLY A 314 6.93 5.14 -9.47
N ALA A 315 7.96 4.31 -9.66
CA ALA A 315 8.16 3.65 -10.95
C ALA A 315 7.03 2.67 -11.28
N ASN A 316 6.56 1.90 -10.31
CA ASN A 316 5.60 0.84 -10.57
C ASN A 316 4.15 1.23 -10.29
N ALA A 317 3.85 1.87 -9.15
CA ALA A 317 2.47 2.05 -8.74
C ALA A 317 1.66 2.90 -9.72
N ILE A 318 2.19 4.02 -10.20
CA ILE A 318 1.49 4.88 -11.16
C ILE A 318 1.17 4.09 -12.42
N TRP A 319 2.18 3.47 -13.05
CA TRP A 319 1.99 2.71 -14.27
C TRP A 319 1.15 1.44 -14.05
N ASN A 320 1.39 0.66 -12.98
CA ASN A 320 0.65 -0.58 -12.73
C ASN A 320 -0.81 -0.35 -12.36
N ILE A 321 -1.13 0.78 -11.73
CA ILE A 321 -2.48 1.07 -11.25
C ILE A 321 -3.30 1.76 -12.33
N THR A 322 -2.73 2.78 -12.98
CA THR A 322 -3.46 3.67 -13.90
C THR A 322 -3.09 3.48 -15.36
N ASN A 323 -2.01 2.80 -15.68
CA ASN A 323 -1.43 2.72 -17.03
C ASN A 323 -0.93 4.07 -17.59
N VAL A 324 -0.65 5.05 -16.74
CA VAL A 324 -0.16 6.37 -17.14
C VAL A 324 1.27 6.26 -17.69
N THR A 325 1.49 6.81 -18.88
CA THR A 325 2.80 6.80 -19.55
C THR A 325 3.77 7.79 -18.94
N ARG A 326 5.04 7.41 -18.95
CA ARG A 326 6.19 8.19 -18.51
C ARG A 326 7.36 8.03 -19.48
N SER A 327 8.37 8.88 -19.35
CA SER A 327 9.58 8.85 -20.18
C SER A 327 10.29 7.47 -20.22
N ASP A 328 10.22 6.71 -19.12
CA ASP A 328 10.83 5.37 -19.00
C ASP A 328 9.85 4.21 -19.23
N ARG A 329 8.55 4.49 -19.45
CA ARG A 329 7.49 3.49 -19.59
C ARG A 329 6.49 3.86 -20.67
N HIS A 330 6.94 3.71 -21.92
CA HIS A 330 6.12 3.89 -23.12
C HIS A 330 5.54 2.56 -23.58
N PHE A 331 4.83 1.86 -22.69
CA PHE A 331 4.15 0.60 -23.00
C PHE A 331 3.06 0.34 -21.97
N LEU A 332 2.11 -0.50 -22.33
CA LEU A 332 0.93 -0.79 -21.51
C LEU A 332 1.25 -1.79 -20.40
N TYR A 333 0.53 -1.68 -19.31
CA TYR A 333 0.45 -2.74 -18.30
C TYR A 333 -0.76 -3.64 -18.62
N THR A 334 -0.57 -4.60 -19.53
CA THR A 334 -1.59 -5.52 -20.04
C THR A 334 -1.00 -6.92 -20.20
N THR A 335 -1.81 -7.89 -20.63
CA THR A 335 -1.34 -9.25 -20.93
C THR A 335 -1.71 -9.69 -22.33
N PRO A 336 -0.92 -10.57 -22.98
CA PRO A 336 -1.29 -11.14 -24.28
C PRO A 336 -2.60 -11.93 -24.24
N ALA A 337 -2.92 -12.58 -23.11
CA ALA A 337 -4.17 -13.32 -22.96
C ALA A 337 -5.40 -12.40 -23.00
N TRP A 338 -5.31 -11.23 -22.38
CA TRP A 338 -6.36 -10.22 -22.47
C TRP A 338 -6.45 -9.61 -23.85
N ALA A 339 -5.33 -9.22 -24.46
CA ALA A 339 -5.28 -8.69 -25.81
C ALA A 339 -5.94 -9.63 -26.83
N LYS A 340 -5.63 -10.92 -26.74
CA LYS A 340 -6.22 -11.96 -27.58
C LYS A 340 -7.74 -12.03 -27.38
N ALA A 341 -8.22 -12.08 -26.14
CA ALA A 341 -9.64 -12.15 -25.85
C ALA A 341 -10.42 -10.94 -26.42
N GLN A 342 -9.85 -9.72 -26.31
CA GLN A 342 -10.47 -8.52 -26.86
C GLN A 342 -10.48 -8.54 -28.40
N SER A 343 -9.44 -9.04 -29.03
CA SER A 343 -9.35 -9.15 -30.49
C SER A 343 -10.31 -10.18 -31.09
N GLU A 344 -10.68 -11.20 -30.33
CA GLU A 344 -11.61 -12.26 -30.74
C GLU A 344 -13.09 -11.93 -30.37
N ASP A 345 -13.33 -10.84 -29.65
CA ASP A 345 -14.67 -10.43 -29.23
C ASP A 345 -15.36 -9.65 -30.37
N ALA A 346 -16.41 -10.26 -30.95
CA ALA A 346 -17.14 -9.67 -32.08
C ALA A 346 -17.82 -8.34 -31.71
N GLU A 347 -18.23 -8.13 -30.46
CA GLU A 347 -18.83 -6.86 -30.02
C GLU A 347 -17.77 -5.76 -30.01
N VAL A 348 -16.55 -6.06 -29.53
CA VAL A 348 -15.41 -5.13 -29.55
C VAL A 348 -15.06 -4.75 -30.99
N VAL A 349 -14.87 -5.73 -31.86
CA VAL A 349 -14.52 -5.51 -33.27
C VAL A 349 -15.58 -4.69 -33.99
N SER A 350 -16.85 -5.02 -33.81
CA SER A 350 -17.98 -4.30 -34.44
C SER A 350 -18.06 -2.84 -33.96
N TYR A 351 -17.88 -2.61 -32.64
CA TYR A 351 -17.88 -1.27 -32.09
C TYR A 351 -16.74 -0.41 -32.64
N ILE A 352 -15.53 -0.95 -32.72
CA ILE A 352 -14.37 -0.24 -33.29
C ILE A 352 -14.60 0.07 -34.76
N LYS A 353 -15.16 -0.87 -35.52
CA LYS A 353 -15.50 -0.67 -36.95
C LYS A 353 -16.47 0.49 -37.13
N GLU A 354 -17.44 0.64 -36.26
CA GLU A 354 -18.45 1.71 -36.33
C GLU A 354 -17.89 3.07 -35.86
N HIS A 355 -17.08 3.11 -34.80
CA HIS A 355 -16.72 4.35 -34.09
C HIS A 355 -15.25 4.75 -34.23
N GLY A 356 -14.38 3.88 -34.71
CA GLY A 356 -12.92 4.07 -34.70
C GLY A 356 -12.34 4.72 -35.97
N ALA A 357 -13.12 4.99 -37.00
CA ALA A 357 -12.63 5.48 -38.30
C ALA A 357 -12.09 6.93 -38.26
N SER A 358 -12.60 7.76 -37.34
CA SER A 358 -12.17 9.14 -37.22
C SER A 358 -10.84 9.26 -36.48
N ALA A 359 -9.92 10.09 -36.99
CA ALA A 359 -8.66 10.42 -36.31
C ALA A 359 -8.86 11.11 -34.95
N ALA A 360 -10.04 11.71 -34.73
CA ALA A 360 -10.40 12.31 -33.44
C ALA A 360 -10.92 11.28 -32.42
N SER A 361 -11.22 10.05 -32.82
CA SER A 361 -11.65 8.98 -31.92
C SER A 361 -10.48 8.45 -31.12
N LEU A 362 -10.67 8.20 -29.83
CA LEU A 362 -9.72 7.47 -28.99
C LEU A 362 -9.44 6.04 -29.49
N LEU A 363 -10.35 5.50 -30.33
CA LEU A 363 -10.23 4.17 -30.94
C LEU A 363 -9.48 4.20 -32.28
N HIS A 364 -9.16 5.37 -32.81
CA HIS A 364 -8.53 5.50 -34.13
C HIS A 364 -7.23 4.65 -34.29
N PRO A 365 -6.35 4.54 -33.31
CA PRO A 365 -5.17 3.68 -33.44
C PRO A 365 -5.52 2.19 -33.66
N TYR A 366 -6.70 1.76 -33.24
CA TYR A 366 -7.18 0.37 -33.37
C TYR A 366 -7.84 0.09 -34.72
N PHE A 367 -8.28 1.13 -35.42
CA PHE A 367 -8.87 1.00 -36.73
C PHE A 367 -7.80 0.67 -37.79
N ALA A 368 -8.03 -0.40 -38.57
CA ALA A 368 -7.10 -0.85 -39.59
C ALA A 368 -7.65 -0.60 -41.00
N ASP A 369 -7.91 -1.67 -41.77
CA ASP A 369 -8.44 -1.62 -43.14
C ASP A 369 -9.99 -1.60 -43.20
N GLY A 370 -10.67 -1.61 -42.07
CA GLY A 370 -12.12 -1.66 -41.95
C GLY A 370 -12.72 -3.06 -42.07
N THR A 371 -11.88 -4.08 -42.23
CA THR A 371 -12.32 -5.48 -42.15
C THR A 371 -12.31 -5.95 -40.70
N ASP A 372 -13.12 -6.94 -40.35
CA ASP A 372 -13.18 -7.48 -39.00
C ASP A 372 -11.83 -8.12 -38.62
N GLU A 373 -11.20 -8.82 -39.55
CA GLU A 373 -9.88 -9.44 -39.39
C GLU A 373 -8.78 -8.41 -39.21
N GLY A 374 -8.80 -7.33 -39.98
CA GLY A 374 -7.78 -6.26 -39.86
C GLY A 374 -7.90 -5.49 -38.54
N ILE A 375 -9.12 -5.22 -38.07
CA ILE A 375 -9.40 -4.60 -36.78
C ILE A 375 -8.94 -5.54 -35.65
N ALA A 376 -9.34 -6.82 -35.70
CA ALA A 376 -8.95 -7.81 -34.70
C ALA A 376 -7.43 -7.94 -34.59
N GLN A 377 -6.73 -8.04 -35.72
CA GLN A 377 -5.27 -8.07 -35.74
C GLN A 377 -4.67 -6.82 -35.08
N ARG A 378 -5.16 -5.64 -35.42
CA ARG A 378 -4.66 -4.38 -34.86
C ARG A 378 -4.93 -4.26 -33.38
N VAL A 379 -6.10 -4.66 -32.88
CA VAL A 379 -6.43 -4.70 -31.45
C VAL A 379 -5.43 -5.59 -30.71
N ASN A 380 -5.17 -6.80 -31.23
CA ASN A 380 -4.20 -7.70 -30.59
C ASN A 380 -2.79 -7.12 -30.57
N GLU A 381 -2.31 -6.55 -31.68
CA GLU A 381 -0.97 -5.93 -31.76
C GLU A 381 -0.81 -4.81 -30.72
N ILE A 382 -1.78 -3.90 -30.64
CA ILE A 382 -1.71 -2.73 -29.76
C ILE A 382 -1.85 -3.13 -28.28
N LEU A 383 -2.86 -3.92 -27.93
CA LEU A 383 -3.09 -4.32 -26.56
C LEU A 383 -2.00 -5.26 -26.01
N SER A 384 -1.23 -5.89 -26.88
CA SER A 384 -0.06 -6.70 -26.49
C SER A 384 1.20 -5.89 -26.22
N CYS A 385 1.21 -4.56 -26.44
CA CYS A 385 2.37 -3.70 -26.21
C CYS A 385 2.67 -3.51 -24.71
N SER A 386 3.08 -4.58 -24.05
CA SER A 386 3.20 -4.67 -22.57
C SER A 386 4.64 -4.83 -22.08
N SER A 387 5.63 -4.56 -22.92
CA SER A 387 7.03 -4.63 -22.54
C SER A 387 7.88 -3.63 -23.34
N ILE A 388 9.08 -3.35 -22.83
CA ILE A 388 10.05 -2.48 -23.51
C ILE A 388 10.46 -3.01 -24.89
N ALA A 389 10.38 -4.32 -25.11
CA ALA A 389 10.65 -4.93 -26.40
C ALA A 389 9.62 -4.54 -27.48
N GLN A 390 8.43 -4.08 -27.09
CA GLN A 390 7.35 -3.65 -27.97
C GLN A 390 7.24 -2.11 -28.06
N LYS A 391 8.23 -1.39 -27.56
CA LYS A 391 8.25 0.08 -27.55
C LYS A 391 8.00 0.69 -28.93
N GLU A 392 8.61 0.16 -29.98
CA GLU A 392 8.44 0.67 -31.34
C GLU A 392 7.00 0.56 -31.83
N THR A 393 6.32 -0.55 -31.51
CA THR A 393 4.90 -0.75 -31.83
C THR A 393 4.03 0.21 -31.03
N PHE A 394 4.30 0.37 -29.74
CA PHE A 394 3.61 1.32 -28.89
C PHE A 394 3.79 2.77 -29.38
N ASP A 395 5.02 3.19 -29.63
CA ASP A 395 5.32 4.54 -30.14
C ASP A 395 4.62 4.81 -31.48
N LYS A 396 4.62 3.83 -32.36
CA LYS A 396 3.99 3.95 -33.69
C LYS A 396 2.48 4.11 -33.61
N TYR A 397 1.79 3.33 -32.78
CA TYR A 397 0.34 3.21 -32.83
C TYR A 397 -0.39 3.95 -31.69
N LEU A 398 0.22 4.07 -30.54
CA LEU A 398 -0.40 4.72 -29.39
C LEU A 398 0.30 6.03 -29.01
N PHE A 399 1.60 6.03 -28.80
CA PHE A 399 2.30 7.22 -28.32
C PHE A 399 2.25 8.39 -29.31
N ASN A 400 2.37 8.13 -30.60
CA ASN A 400 2.26 9.14 -31.68
C ASN A 400 0.84 9.32 -32.22
N GLY A 401 -0.15 8.67 -31.63
CA GLY A 401 -1.57 8.75 -31.96
C GLY A 401 -2.42 9.10 -30.75
N ALA A 402 -3.73 9.23 -30.96
CA ALA A 402 -4.65 9.31 -29.83
C ALA A 402 -4.59 8.00 -29.01
N PRO A 403 -4.65 8.05 -27.66
CA PRO A 403 -4.89 9.26 -26.85
C PRO A 403 -3.64 10.07 -26.47
N TYR A 404 -2.42 9.57 -26.72
CA TYR A 404 -1.19 10.14 -26.17
C TYR A 404 -0.62 11.30 -27.01
N ASN A 405 -0.74 11.26 -28.35
CA ASN A 405 -0.29 12.30 -29.27
C ASN A 405 1.20 12.69 -29.12
N GLY A 406 2.06 11.74 -28.81
CA GLY A 406 3.50 11.94 -28.64
C GLY A 406 3.90 12.66 -27.35
N GLN A 407 3.04 12.66 -26.33
CA GLN A 407 3.31 13.29 -25.03
C GLN A 407 3.10 12.26 -23.91
N GLU A 408 4.05 12.23 -23.00
CA GLU A 408 3.88 11.49 -21.74
C GLU A 408 2.74 12.13 -20.92
N GLU A 409 1.95 11.27 -20.30
CA GLU A 409 0.86 11.71 -19.43
C GLU A 409 1.37 12.21 -18.08
N MET A 410 2.52 11.71 -17.62
CA MET A 410 3.26 12.22 -16.48
C MET A 410 4.68 12.62 -16.92
N THR A 411 5.00 13.89 -16.79
CA THR A 411 6.34 14.42 -17.10
C THR A 411 7.34 14.05 -16.00
N ASP A 412 8.64 14.07 -16.31
CA ASP A 412 9.72 13.82 -15.35
C ASP A 412 9.68 14.81 -14.17
N LYS A 413 9.29 16.08 -14.41
CA LYS A 413 9.09 17.05 -13.34
C LYS A 413 7.99 16.63 -12.36
N GLN A 414 6.85 16.22 -12.89
CA GLN A 414 5.71 15.79 -12.08
C GLN A 414 6.05 14.54 -11.27
N TYR A 415 6.77 13.62 -11.89
CA TYR A 415 7.27 12.43 -11.21
C TYR A 415 8.25 12.78 -10.09
N TYR A 416 9.20 13.68 -10.33
CA TYR A 416 10.12 14.19 -9.32
C TYR A 416 9.35 14.79 -8.13
N GLN A 417 8.37 15.66 -8.39
CA GLN A 417 7.54 16.28 -7.36
C GLN A 417 6.75 15.24 -6.55
N PHE A 418 6.20 14.22 -7.22
CA PHE A 418 5.54 13.10 -6.57
C PHE A 418 6.51 12.32 -5.65
N MET A 419 7.78 12.16 -6.04
CA MET A 419 8.79 11.51 -5.19
C MET A 419 9.19 12.38 -3.99
N VAL A 420 9.30 13.69 -4.16
CA VAL A 420 9.51 14.63 -3.04
C VAL A 420 8.39 14.48 -2.01
N TRP A 421 7.15 14.50 -2.47
CA TRP A 421 5.99 14.31 -1.61
C TRP A 421 6.03 12.96 -0.87
N HIS A 422 6.12 11.86 -1.60
CA HIS A 422 6.02 10.53 -1.00
C HIS A 422 7.14 10.27 0.02
N ARG A 423 8.37 10.67 -0.30
CA ARG A 423 9.50 10.51 0.60
C ARG A 423 9.44 11.49 1.78
N GLY A 424 8.82 12.65 1.58
CA GLY A 424 8.71 13.72 2.55
C GLY A 424 7.57 13.59 3.57
N LEU A 425 6.75 12.56 3.53
CA LEU A 425 5.65 12.36 4.48
C LEU A 425 6.18 12.09 5.89
N ALA A 426 5.79 12.94 6.83
CA ALA A 426 6.20 12.86 8.23
C ALA A 426 5.47 11.74 8.99
N VAL A 427 6.09 11.26 10.07
CA VAL A 427 5.44 10.44 11.09
C VAL A 427 4.84 11.37 12.15
N PRO A 428 3.57 11.18 12.57
CA PRO A 428 3.02 11.88 13.71
C PRO A 428 3.84 11.63 14.99
N ALA A 429 3.99 12.65 15.83
CA ALA A 429 4.64 12.52 17.12
C ALA A 429 3.95 11.48 18.01
N ALA A 430 4.70 10.81 18.86
CA ALA A 430 4.15 9.95 19.90
C ALA A 430 3.33 10.79 20.90
N ARG A 431 2.39 10.14 21.59
CA ARG A 431 1.38 10.83 22.42
C ARG A 431 1.28 10.19 23.78
N ASN A 432 0.94 11.01 24.79
CA ASN A 432 0.62 10.53 26.13
C ASN A 432 1.72 9.65 26.78
N LEU A 433 3.00 9.89 26.45
CA LEU A 433 4.10 9.08 26.99
C LEU A 433 4.29 9.29 28.50
N ASP A 434 3.71 10.34 29.06
CA ASP A 434 3.66 10.64 30.50
C ASP A 434 2.54 9.88 31.23
N ASP A 435 1.60 9.23 30.51
CA ASP A 435 0.56 8.41 31.11
C ASP A 435 1.16 7.13 31.75
N PRO A 436 0.91 6.88 33.05
CA PRO A 436 1.43 5.69 33.73
C PRO A 436 1.00 4.35 33.08
N GLU A 437 -0.19 4.29 32.46
CA GLU A 437 -0.64 3.07 31.76
C GLU A 437 0.15 2.87 30.47
N VAL A 438 0.46 3.93 29.71
CA VAL A 438 1.33 3.87 28.53
C VAL A 438 2.73 3.39 28.92
N GLN A 439 3.27 3.88 30.05
CA GLN A 439 4.57 3.45 30.58
C GLN A 439 4.55 1.98 31.04
N LEU A 440 3.46 1.55 31.69
CA LEU A 440 3.25 0.14 32.03
C LEU A 440 3.19 -0.71 30.76
N GLY A 441 2.44 -0.27 29.77
CA GLY A 441 2.29 -0.96 28.49
C GLY A 441 3.64 -1.15 27.76
N LYS A 442 4.48 -0.13 27.71
CA LYS A 442 5.85 -0.24 27.16
C LYS A 442 6.69 -1.31 27.89
N ARG A 443 6.62 -1.33 29.21
CA ARG A 443 7.35 -2.34 30.01
C ARG A 443 6.85 -3.73 29.68
N LEU A 444 5.53 -3.95 29.71
CA LEU A 444 4.90 -5.24 29.41
C LEU A 444 5.19 -5.69 27.96
N PHE A 445 5.12 -4.80 26.98
CA PHE A 445 5.46 -5.07 25.59
C PHE A 445 6.86 -5.68 25.42
N ASN A 446 7.83 -5.17 26.19
CA ASN A 446 9.17 -5.73 26.22
C ASN A 446 9.21 -7.08 26.98
N GLU A 447 8.59 -7.18 28.17
CA GLU A 447 8.63 -8.36 29.04
C GLU A 447 7.95 -9.58 28.39
N ILE A 448 6.82 -9.39 27.67
CA ILE A 448 6.16 -10.48 26.98
C ILE A 448 6.83 -10.84 25.63
N GLY A 449 7.76 -10.00 25.14
CA GLY A 449 8.61 -10.30 24.00
C GLY A 449 8.16 -9.73 22.65
N CYS A 450 7.16 -8.84 22.62
CA CYS A 450 6.73 -8.19 21.37
C CYS A 450 7.87 -7.42 20.68
N ALA A 451 8.77 -6.83 21.48
CA ALA A 451 9.92 -6.08 20.99
C ALA A 451 10.97 -6.94 20.26
N ALA A 452 10.85 -8.27 20.28
CA ALA A 452 11.75 -9.15 19.53
C ALA A 452 11.58 -8.98 18.03
N CYS A 453 10.32 -8.92 17.54
CA CYS A 453 9.98 -8.64 16.13
C CYS A 453 9.65 -7.14 15.93
N HIS A 454 8.92 -6.53 16.85
CA HIS A 454 8.67 -5.09 16.84
C HIS A 454 9.83 -4.33 17.48
N ARG A 455 11.02 -4.47 16.87
CA ARG A 455 12.25 -3.79 17.30
C ARG A 455 11.99 -2.28 17.42
N PRO A 456 12.24 -1.65 18.60
CA PRO A 456 11.79 -0.28 18.85
C PRO A 456 12.41 0.75 17.91
N SER A 457 13.72 0.67 17.67
CA SER A 457 14.42 1.74 16.97
C SER A 457 15.44 1.26 15.93
N TRP A 458 15.67 2.13 14.95
CA TRP A 458 16.74 2.04 13.98
C TRP A 458 17.53 3.35 13.94
N LYS A 459 18.75 3.26 13.45
CA LYS A 459 19.50 4.43 13.02
C LYS A 459 19.50 4.48 11.50
N THR A 460 19.10 5.61 10.93
CA THR A 460 19.22 5.83 9.48
C THR A 460 20.70 5.97 9.09
N GLY A 461 21.04 5.56 7.88
CA GLY A 461 22.37 5.73 7.32
C GLY A 461 22.67 7.17 6.89
N ALA A 462 23.67 7.33 6.06
CA ALA A 462 23.99 8.62 5.42
C ALA A 462 22.86 9.10 4.46
N ASP A 463 21.93 8.22 4.18
CA ASP A 463 20.80 8.43 3.26
C ASP A 463 21.24 8.84 1.86
N ASN A 464 22.22 8.14 1.35
CA ASN A 464 22.66 8.21 -0.04
C ASN A 464 21.70 7.37 -0.87
N MET A 465 20.52 7.94 -1.12
CA MET A 465 19.44 7.22 -1.77
C MET A 465 19.75 6.91 -3.24
N TRP A 466 19.17 5.82 -3.70
CA TRP A 466 19.09 5.48 -5.10
C TRP A 466 18.13 6.44 -5.83
N VAL A 467 18.50 6.84 -7.06
CA VAL A 467 17.71 7.76 -7.89
C VAL A 467 17.31 7.04 -9.17
N ASP A 468 16.03 6.99 -9.46
CA ASP A 468 15.51 6.37 -10.69
C ASP A 468 15.79 7.20 -11.96
N ALA A 469 15.54 6.57 -13.12
CA ALA A 469 15.87 7.17 -14.41
C ALA A 469 15.13 8.49 -14.69
N SER A 470 13.86 8.60 -14.32
CA SER A 470 13.06 9.80 -14.58
C SER A 470 13.49 10.97 -13.70
N THR A 471 13.72 10.72 -12.40
CA THR A 471 14.27 11.73 -11.48
C THR A 471 15.64 12.20 -11.94
N LYS A 472 16.49 11.25 -12.40
CA LYS A 472 17.81 11.58 -12.95
C LYS A 472 17.70 12.44 -14.20
N ALA A 473 16.88 12.04 -15.16
CA ALA A 473 16.70 12.78 -16.41
C ALA A 473 16.21 14.22 -16.16
N TYR A 474 15.25 14.38 -15.27
CA TYR A 474 14.77 15.71 -14.85
C TYR A 474 15.88 16.54 -14.21
N ALA A 475 16.65 15.96 -13.30
CA ALA A 475 17.75 16.66 -12.62
C ALA A 475 18.85 17.09 -13.59
N ASP A 476 19.24 16.21 -14.52
CA ASP A 476 20.25 16.50 -15.56
C ASP A 476 19.78 17.64 -16.46
N ALA A 477 18.54 17.59 -16.95
CA ALA A 477 17.96 18.61 -17.83
C ALA A 477 17.86 19.99 -17.17
N ASN A 478 17.75 20.03 -15.84
CA ASN A 478 17.61 21.28 -15.08
C ASN A 478 18.89 21.68 -14.31
N GLY A 479 19.99 20.97 -14.51
CA GLY A 479 21.27 21.25 -13.85
C GLY A 479 21.22 21.16 -12.31
N MET A 480 20.33 20.32 -11.78
CA MET A 480 20.10 20.19 -10.33
C MET A 480 21.15 19.32 -9.65
N ALA A 481 21.70 18.35 -10.36
CA ALA A 481 22.73 17.43 -9.86
C ALA A 481 24.10 17.88 -10.35
N LYS A 482 24.67 18.88 -9.71
CA LYS A 482 26.06 19.31 -9.99
C LYS A 482 27.02 18.20 -9.60
N ASP A 483 28.03 17.98 -10.41
CA ASP A 483 29.08 16.98 -10.19
C ASP A 483 28.55 15.52 -10.13
N GLY A 484 27.33 15.26 -10.62
CA GLY A 484 26.72 13.92 -10.61
C GLY A 484 26.20 13.47 -9.24
N ASP A 485 26.08 14.37 -8.28
CA ASP A 485 25.50 14.06 -6.95
C ASP A 485 23.98 14.23 -6.96
N TYR A 486 23.26 13.13 -7.22
CA TYR A 486 21.80 13.07 -7.18
C TYR A 486 21.22 12.87 -5.77
N THR A 487 22.06 12.70 -4.76
CA THR A 487 21.62 12.37 -3.41
C THR A 487 20.90 13.54 -2.70
N ARG A 488 20.93 14.74 -3.27
CA ARG A 488 20.34 15.96 -2.69
C ARG A 488 18.97 16.32 -3.24
N LEU A 489 18.46 15.54 -4.18
CA LEU A 489 17.23 15.90 -4.89
C LEU A 489 15.97 15.66 -4.08
N LEU A 490 15.95 14.67 -3.23
CA LEU A 490 14.78 14.25 -2.46
C LEU A 490 14.99 14.53 -0.96
N PRO A 491 13.93 14.59 -0.15
CA PRO A 491 14.05 14.77 1.30
C PRO A 491 14.99 13.73 1.91
N LYS A 492 15.89 14.16 2.80
CA LYS A 492 16.92 13.32 3.43
C LYS A 492 16.74 13.23 4.94
N PHE A 493 17.05 12.05 5.47
CA PHE A 493 16.95 11.73 6.88
C PHE A 493 18.25 11.11 7.42
N PRO A 494 19.42 11.78 7.29
CA PRO A 494 20.71 11.16 7.57
C PRO A 494 20.98 11.03 9.06
N ASN A 495 21.55 9.90 9.43
CA ASN A 495 22.21 9.64 10.73
C ASN A 495 21.36 9.94 11.99
N GLN A 496 20.05 9.79 11.92
CA GLN A 496 19.15 10.00 13.05
C GLN A 496 18.56 8.69 13.58
N THR A 497 18.16 8.67 14.85
CA THR A 497 17.40 7.57 15.42
C THR A 497 15.92 7.74 15.08
N ILE A 498 15.28 6.65 14.65
CA ILE A 498 13.85 6.56 14.38
C ILE A 498 13.25 5.41 15.19
N TRP A 499 11.95 5.48 15.49
CA TRP A 499 11.26 4.54 16.38
C TRP A 499 10.05 3.88 15.67
N PRO A 500 10.27 3.07 14.63
CA PRO A 500 9.19 2.47 13.85
C PRO A 500 8.55 1.24 14.50
N TYR A 501 9.19 0.62 15.47
CA TYR A 501 8.74 -0.64 16.07
C TYR A 501 8.54 -1.74 15.00
N THR A 502 9.59 -2.03 14.26
CA THR A 502 9.70 -3.11 13.25
C THR A 502 11.15 -3.57 13.15
N ASP A 503 11.37 -4.84 12.95
CA ASP A 503 12.68 -5.43 12.66
C ASP A 503 12.99 -5.46 11.15
N MET A 504 12.03 -5.12 10.29
CA MET A 504 12.15 -5.23 8.83
C MET A 504 12.39 -6.67 8.34
N VAL A 505 11.99 -7.67 9.13
CA VAL A 505 12.10 -9.10 8.82
C VAL A 505 10.74 -9.65 8.42
N GLN A 506 10.74 -10.72 7.63
CA GLN A 506 9.54 -11.50 7.35
C GLN A 506 9.43 -12.67 8.30
N HIS A 507 8.26 -12.80 8.94
CA HIS A 507 7.93 -13.91 9.85
C HIS A 507 6.77 -14.74 9.35
N ARG A 508 6.67 -15.96 9.84
CA ARG A 508 5.54 -16.86 9.60
C ARG A 508 4.60 -16.85 10.80
N LEU A 509 3.39 -16.34 10.58
CA LEU A 509 2.34 -16.31 11.61
C LEU A 509 1.40 -17.52 11.53
N TRP A 510 1.43 -18.28 10.45
CA TRP A 510 0.61 -19.48 10.24
C TRP A 510 -0.88 -19.24 10.45
N MET A 511 -1.36 -18.08 10.03
CA MET A 511 -2.77 -17.72 10.13
C MET A 511 -3.62 -18.52 9.12
N MET A 512 -4.88 -18.74 9.44
CA MET A 512 -5.82 -19.29 8.48
C MET A 512 -5.94 -18.33 7.28
N ASN A 513 -5.86 -18.89 6.06
CA ASN A 513 -5.93 -18.10 4.81
C ASN A 513 -4.93 -16.92 4.80
N ASP A 514 -3.69 -17.21 5.15
CA ASP A 514 -2.61 -16.24 5.32
C ASP A 514 -2.17 -15.60 3.99
N ILE A 515 -1.28 -14.63 4.05
CA ILE A 515 -0.61 -14.06 2.88
C ILE A 515 -0.06 -15.18 1.97
N ARG A 516 -0.14 -15.00 0.66
CA ARG A 516 0.17 -16.02 -0.35
C ARG A 516 1.43 -16.84 -0.07
N THR A 517 2.51 -16.19 0.30
CA THR A 517 3.80 -16.85 0.56
C THR A 517 3.92 -17.45 1.96
N GLY A 518 3.00 -17.09 2.87
CA GLY A 518 3.10 -17.40 4.31
C GLY A 518 4.15 -16.56 5.05
N TRP A 519 4.82 -15.63 4.37
CA TRP A 519 5.85 -14.76 4.93
C TRP A 519 5.38 -13.31 4.92
N CYS A 520 5.26 -12.72 6.10
CA CYS A 520 4.76 -11.37 6.29
C CYS A 520 5.80 -10.50 7.00
N ARG A 521 6.13 -9.36 6.42
CA ARG A 521 7.03 -8.38 7.04
C ARG A 521 6.38 -7.78 8.28
N THR A 522 7.14 -7.68 9.37
CA THR A 522 6.74 -6.87 10.54
C THR A 522 6.54 -5.42 10.10
N THR A 523 5.31 -4.93 10.19
CA THR A 523 4.99 -3.55 9.80
C THR A 523 5.27 -2.57 10.93
N PRO A 524 5.62 -1.31 10.62
CA PRO A 524 5.77 -0.27 11.62
C PRO A 524 4.50 -0.08 12.46
N LEU A 525 4.66 0.18 13.76
CA LEU A 525 3.55 0.50 14.66
C LEU A 525 3.35 2.01 14.85
N TRP A 526 4.37 2.84 14.55
CA TRP A 526 4.28 4.29 14.71
C TRP A 526 3.06 4.90 14.03
N GLY A 527 2.43 5.86 14.70
CA GLY A 527 1.27 6.58 14.18
C GLY A 527 -0.01 5.77 14.03
N ARG A 528 0.00 4.45 14.25
CA ARG A 528 -1.18 3.58 14.03
C ARG A 528 -2.36 3.89 14.95
N GLY A 529 -2.11 4.44 16.13
CA GLY A 529 -3.19 4.86 17.03
C GLY A 529 -4.08 5.98 16.50
N LEU A 530 -3.63 6.70 15.45
CA LEU A 530 -4.44 7.71 14.76
C LEU A 530 -5.33 7.15 13.65
N SER A 531 -5.20 5.86 13.30
CA SER A 531 -5.87 5.28 12.12
C SER A 531 -7.39 5.49 12.14
N ARG A 532 -8.06 5.18 13.26
CA ARG A 532 -9.53 5.34 13.37
C ARG A 532 -9.97 6.78 13.10
N GLN A 533 -9.24 7.75 13.64
CA GLN A 533 -9.57 9.16 13.46
C GLN A 533 -9.31 9.64 12.03
N LEU A 534 -8.18 9.26 11.43
CA LEU A 534 -7.75 9.80 10.15
C LEU A 534 -8.35 9.03 8.96
N THR A 535 -8.47 7.71 9.08
CA THR A 535 -8.98 6.86 7.98
C THR A 535 -10.42 6.38 8.20
N GLY A 536 -10.95 6.55 9.41
CA GLY A 536 -12.26 6.03 9.81
C GLY A 536 -12.26 4.51 10.10
N ALA A 537 -11.10 3.86 10.19
CA ALA A 537 -10.96 2.45 10.53
C ALA A 537 -9.67 2.18 11.31
N ASP A 538 -9.67 1.12 12.10
CA ASP A 538 -8.52 0.64 12.86
C ASP A 538 -8.11 -0.79 12.46
N ASP A 539 -8.54 -1.21 11.29
CA ASP A 539 -8.26 -2.55 10.79
C ASP A 539 -6.75 -2.78 10.65
N ARG A 540 -6.29 -3.98 11.04
CA ARG A 540 -4.87 -4.34 11.12
C ARG A 540 -4.60 -5.65 10.39
N LEU A 541 -3.32 -5.99 10.26
CA LEU A 541 -2.77 -7.10 9.50
C LEU A 541 -2.89 -6.89 7.98
N HIS A 542 -2.26 -7.79 7.22
CA HIS A 542 -2.04 -7.67 5.79
C HIS A 542 -3.33 -7.60 4.93
N ASP A 543 -4.46 -8.00 5.48
CA ASP A 543 -5.76 -8.04 4.80
C ASP A 543 -6.90 -7.39 5.60
N CYS A 544 -6.58 -6.62 6.63
CA CYS A 544 -7.55 -5.93 7.49
C CYS A 544 -8.44 -6.88 8.30
N ARG A 545 -7.99 -8.11 8.61
CA ARG A 545 -8.79 -9.09 9.36
C ARG A 545 -8.95 -8.78 10.85
N ALA A 546 -8.01 -8.06 11.44
CA ALA A 546 -8.07 -7.69 12.85
C ALA A 546 -8.70 -6.31 13.01
N ARG A 547 -9.79 -6.22 13.76
CA ARG A 547 -10.59 -5.00 13.98
C ARG A 547 -10.08 -4.18 15.16
N THR A 548 -9.27 -4.80 16.02
CA THR A 548 -8.69 -4.20 17.23
C THR A 548 -7.24 -4.63 17.39
N VAL A 549 -6.50 -3.94 18.27
CA VAL A 549 -5.13 -4.34 18.66
C VAL A 549 -5.13 -5.72 19.30
N VAL A 550 -6.13 -6.02 20.15
CA VAL A 550 -6.27 -7.33 20.81
C VAL A 550 -6.43 -8.44 19.77
N GLU A 551 -7.32 -8.26 18.79
CA GLU A 551 -7.48 -9.24 17.70
C GLU A 551 -6.20 -9.42 16.89
N ALA A 552 -5.48 -8.34 16.61
CA ALA A 552 -4.19 -8.42 15.92
C ALA A 552 -3.18 -9.25 16.72
N ILE A 553 -3.05 -9.01 18.02
CA ILE A 553 -2.17 -9.80 18.90
C ILE A 553 -2.61 -11.26 18.94
N MET A 554 -3.90 -11.53 19.09
CA MET A 554 -4.41 -12.91 19.16
C MET A 554 -4.24 -13.68 17.84
N TRP A 555 -4.31 -13.01 16.68
CA TRP A 555 -3.96 -13.59 15.40
C TRP A 555 -2.50 -14.05 15.32
N HIS A 556 -1.57 -13.38 15.98
CA HIS A 556 -0.16 -13.79 16.07
C HIS A 556 0.01 -15.15 16.77
N GLY A 557 -0.93 -15.53 17.62
CA GLY A 557 -0.94 -16.82 18.33
C GLY A 557 -1.98 -17.82 17.81
N TYR A 558 -2.50 -17.62 16.60
CA TYR A 558 -3.47 -18.55 16.00
C TYR A 558 -2.95 -19.98 15.96
N SER A 559 -1.70 -20.18 15.59
CA SER A 559 -1.02 -21.49 15.58
C SER A 559 0.20 -21.48 16.52
N LYS A 560 0.47 -22.63 17.14
CA LYS A 560 1.73 -22.83 17.92
C LYS A 560 3.00 -22.81 17.05
N LYS A 561 2.85 -22.88 15.74
CA LYS A 561 3.96 -22.77 14.78
C LYS A 561 4.36 -21.33 14.50
N SER A 562 3.52 -20.36 14.91
CA SER A 562 3.79 -18.95 14.70
C SER A 562 5.06 -18.53 15.45
N ASP A 563 5.92 -17.75 14.77
CA ASP A 563 7.13 -17.16 15.39
C ASP A 563 6.77 -16.27 16.59
N ALA A 564 5.56 -15.71 16.61
CA ALA A 564 5.06 -14.84 17.67
C ALA A 564 4.23 -15.55 18.75
N TYR A 565 4.02 -16.89 18.66
CA TYR A 565 3.13 -17.61 19.58
C TYR A 565 3.50 -17.39 21.07
N ALA A 566 4.77 -17.48 21.42
CA ALA A 566 5.20 -17.36 22.81
C ALA A 566 4.88 -15.98 23.43
N SER A 567 4.96 -14.92 22.64
CA SER A 567 4.58 -13.56 23.06
C SER A 567 3.08 -13.42 23.20
N THR A 568 2.31 -13.98 22.27
CA THR A 568 0.84 -13.99 22.34
C THR A 568 0.34 -14.80 23.53
N GLU A 569 0.94 -15.97 23.83
CA GLU A 569 0.57 -16.78 25.00
C GLU A 569 0.79 -16.00 26.30
N LYS A 570 1.90 -15.28 26.43
CA LYS A 570 2.13 -14.40 27.58
C LYS A 570 1.11 -13.28 27.66
N PHE A 571 0.78 -12.61 26.54
CA PHE A 571 -0.26 -11.59 26.50
C PHE A 571 -1.62 -12.17 26.92
N TYR A 572 -1.97 -13.36 26.46
CA TYR A 572 -3.21 -14.05 26.81
C TYR A 572 -3.39 -14.25 28.33
N HIS A 573 -2.28 -14.44 29.07
CA HIS A 573 -2.29 -14.62 30.52
C HIS A 573 -2.21 -13.33 31.34
N LEU A 574 -2.06 -12.16 30.71
CA LEU A 574 -2.10 -10.89 31.40
C LEU A 574 -3.49 -10.62 31.97
N SER A 575 -3.57 -9.88 33.06
CA SER A 575 -4.82 -9.31 33.55
C SER A 575 -5.39 -8.30 32.55
N LYS A 576 -6.70 -8.01 32.64
CA LYS A 576 -7.32 -7.02 31.76
C LYS A 576 -6.59 -5.66 31.80
N ALA A 577 -6.26 -5.17 32.97
CA ALA A 577 -5.56 -3.90 33.12
C ALA A 577 -4.18 -3.90 32.43
N GLU A 578 -3.47 -5.02 32.45
CA GLU A 578 -2.19 -5.16 31.78
C GLU A 578 -2.35 -5.26 30.25
N ARG A 579 -3.36 -6.00 29.76
CA ARG A 579 -3.67 -6.04 28.32
C ARG A 579 -4.05 -4.65 27.80
N ASP A 580 -4.91 -3.93 28.53
CA ASP A 580 -5.30 -2.55 28.21
C ASP A 580 -4.09 -1.60 28.16
N ALA A 581 -3.14 -1.77 29.08
CA ALA A 581 -1.93 -0.97 29.08
C ALA A 581 -1.05 -1.24 27.84
N VAL A 582 -0.90 -2.51 27.42
CA VAL A 582 -0.19 -2.85 26.17
C VAL A 582 -0.87 -2.23 24.96
N VAL A 583 -2.20 -2.31 24.87
CA VAL A 583 -2.97 -1.69 23.78
C VAL A 583 -2.75 -0.18 23.77
N LYS A 584 -2.86 0.46 24.94
CA LYS A 584 -2.70 1.92 25.08
C LYS A 584 -1.29 2.39 24.68
N PHE A 585 -0.26 1.61 25.00
CA PHE A 585 1.10 1.88 24.53
C PHE A 585 1.21 1.80 23.01
N ILE A 586 0.68 0.74 22.36
CA ILE A 586 0.73 0.58 20.91
C ILE A 586 -0.02 1.72 20.21
N GLU A 587 -1.06 2.26 20.83
CA GLU A 587 -1.82 3.38 20.28
C GLU A 587 -1.14 4.75 20.54
N ALA A 588 -0.22 4.83 21.48
CA ALA A 588 0.48 6.06 21.81
C ALA A 588 1.71 6.34 20.92
N ILE A 589 2.36 5.30 20.38
CA ILE A 589 3.60 5.38 19.59
C ILE A 589 3.37 5.66 18.12
#